data_2e7d86ff069c9b28080feb90d125b9fa
#
_entry.id   2e7d86ff069c9b28080feb90d125b9fa
#
_cell.length_a   1.000
_cell.length_b   1.000
_cell.length_c   1.000
_cell.angle_alpha   90.00
_cell.angle_beta   90.00
_cell.angle_gamma   90.00
#
_symmetry.space_group_name_H-M   'P 1'
#
loop_
_entity.id
_entity.type
_entity.pdbx_description
1 polymer ?
#
loop_
_entity_poly.entity_id
_entity_poly.type
_entity_poly.pdbx_seq_one_letter_code
_entity_poly.pdbx_strand_id
1 'polypeptide(L)'
;SVRVLLAESGFPGMKVLQFSLNGTDSLDLPHNYPAHCVAYPGTHDNNTLRGWLENETTPDQRKQAKAYFALTEQEGEITGLLRGVLASPAELAIVTMADWLEKGSEARMNTPGNPAGNWQWRVAAKDLTPALARKIHEMSARYFRAEPLPEAEPKKEKAPAPQPKAKAADAKEEKTTAPAKKAAKSAK
;
A
#
# COMPACT_ATOMS: atom_id res chain seq x y z
N SER A 1 1.00 23.93 33.06
CA SER A 1 0.82 22.55 32.59
C SER A 1 1.69 22.29 31.36
N VAL A 2 1.97 21.02 31.03
CA VAL A 2 2.76 20.64 29.85
C VAL A 2 2.20 21.29 28.57
N ARG A 3 0.88 21.42 28.46
CA ARG A 3 0.24 22.06 27.28
C ARG A 3 0.54 23.55 27.18
N VAL A 4 0.64 24.26 28.33
CA VAL A 4 1.02 25.69 28.35
C VAL A 4 2.47 25.82 27.89
N LEU A 5 3.36 25.00 28.43
CA LEU A 5 4.77 24.99 28.04
C LEU A 5 4.95 24.68 26.55
N LEU A 6 4.19 23.70 26.02
CA LEU A 6 4.21 23.38 24.59
C LEU A 6 3.78 24.59 23.75
N ALA A 7 2.68 25.25 24.11
CA ALA A 7 2.19 26.44 23.42
C ALA A 7 3.21 27.60 23.47
N GLU A 8 3.87 27.80 24.59
CA GLU A 8 4.91 28.81 24.75
C GLU A 8 6.20 28.51 24.00
N SER A 9 6.51 27.20 23.80
CA SER A 9 7.72 26.79 23.11
C SER A 9 7.65 26.97 21.57
N GLY A 10 6.44 27.08 21.02
CA GLY A 10 6.23 27.15 19.57
C GLY A 10 6.49 25.82 18.83
N PHE A 11 6.77 24.70 19.52
CA PHE A 11 6.92 23.39 18.89
C PHE A 11 5.57 22.75 18.58
N PRO A 12 5.47 21.94 17.49
CA PRO A 12 4.26 21.21 17.20
C PRO A 12 3.99 20.15 18.27
N GLY A 13 2.72 20.00 18.65
CA GLY A 13 2.30 18.92 19.53
C GLY A 13 2.32 17.57 18.84
N MET A 14 2.40 16.48 19.60
CA MET A 14 2.30 15.12 19.10
C MET A 14 0.88 14.58 19.28
N LYS A 15 0.37 13.86 18.27
CA LYS A 15 -0.90 13.15 18.25
C LYS A 15 -0.72 11.71 17.82
N VAL A 16 -1.27 10.76 18.58
CA VAL A 16 -1.09 9.33 18.35
C VAL A 16 -2.44 8.65 18.21
N LEU A 17 -2.74 8.11 17.02
CA LEU A 17 -4.02 7.49 16.71
C LEU A 17 -4.35 6.33 17.67
N GLN A 18 -3.39 5.51 18.04
CA GLN A 18 -3.62 4.39 18.96
C GLN A 18 -4.14 4.82 20.33
N PHE A 19 -4.02 6.09 20.72
CA PHE A 19 -4.62 6.62 21.95
C PHE A 19 -6.04 7.16 21.77
N SER A 20 -6.55 7.17 20.53
CA SER A 20 -7.85 7.79 20.22
C SER A 20 -9.06 7.05 20.75
N LEU A 21 -8.98 5.74 20.94
CA LEU A 21 -10.13 4.89 21.29
C LEU A 21 -10.35 4.74 22.81
N ASN A 22 -9.93 5.72 23.58
CA ASN A 22 -10.07 5.75 25.04
C ASN A 22 -11.28 6.59 25.49
N GLY A 23 -12.33 6.65 24.69
CA GLY A 23 -13.55 7.41 24.95
C GLY A 23 -14.00 8.26 23.75
N THR A 24 -15.17 8.88 23.87
CA THR A 24 -15.78 9.66 22.78
C THR A 24 -15.15 11.04 22.62
N ASP A 25 -14.52 11.58 23.65
CA ASP A 25 -13.95 12.94 23.69
C ASP A 25 -12.40 12.92 23.63
N SER A 26 -11.81 11.86 23.12
CA SER A 26 -10.36 11.76 23.05
C SER A 26 -9.76 12.87 22.17
N LEU A 27 -8.79 13.57 22.72
CA LEU A 27 -8.02 14.59 21.99
C LEU A 27 -7.11 13.97 20.92
N ASP A 28 -6.98 12.65 20.91
CA ASP A 28 -6.24 11.89 19.91
C ASP A 28 -7.13 11.32 18.79
N LEU A 29 -8.43 11.66 18.79
CA LEU A 29 -9.28 11.47 17.62
C LEU A 29 -8.88 12.45 16.51
N PRO A 30 -8.66 12.03 15.27
CA PRO A 30 -8.15 12.87 14.19
C PRO A 30 -8.89 14.20 13.98
N HIS A 31 -10.21 14.23 14.16
CA HIS A 31 -10.99 15.48 14.02
C HIS A 31 -10.70 16.53 15.13
N ASN A 32 -10.07 16.11 16.23
CA ASN A 32 -9.67 17.00 17.33
C ASN A 32 -8.20 17.46 17.24
N TYR A 33 -7.50 17.11 16.17
CA TYR A 33 -6.11 17.52 16.02
C TYR A 33 -6.02 19.03 15.73
N PRO A 34 -5.15 19.77 16.41
CA PRO A 34 -4.79 21.11 15.96
C PRO A 34 -3.98 21.02 14.68
N ALA A 35 -4.02 22.05 13.83
CA ALA A 35 -3.18 22.09 12.64
C ALA A 35 -1.70 21.98 12.97
N HIS A 36 -1.23 22.75 13.95
CA HIS A 36 0.17 22.72 14.38
C HIS A 36 0.46 21.52 15.28
N CYS A 37 0.48 20.33 14.67
CA CYS A 37 0.89 19.08 15.33
C CYS A 37 1.48 18.08 14.35
N VAL A 38 2.15 17.07 14.91
CA VAL A 38 2.61 15.88 14.18
C VAL A 38 1.73 14.71 14.54
N ALA A 39 1.10 14.09 13.55
CA ALA A 39 0.24 12.92 13.72
C ALA A 39 1.00 11.63 13.40
N TYR A 40 0.80 10.62 14.26
CA TYR A 40 1.37 9.28 14.13
C TYR A 40 0.25 8.24 14.23
N PRO A 41 0.31 7.13 13.49
CA PRO A 41 -0.50 5.95 13.83
C PRO A 41 -0.13 5.39 15.21
N GLY A 42 1.15 5.22 15.44
CA GLY A 42 1.82 4.84 16.67
C GLY A 42 3.26 5.32 16.65
N THR A 43 3.89 5.44 17.81
CA THR A 43 5.32 5.75 17.96
C THR A 43 6.15 4.47 17.95
N HIS A 44 7.47 4.59 18.10
CA HIS A 44 8.35 3.43 18.27
C HIS A 44 8.03 2.57 19.50
N ASP A 45 7.39 3.16 20.52
CA ASP A 45 6.99 2.46 21.77
C ASP A 45 5.66 1.73 21.64
N ASN A 46 4.87 2.07 20.63
CA ASN A 46 3.60 1.42 20.36
C ASN A 46 3.80 0.13 19.55
N ASN A 47 2.77 -0.71 19.53
CA ASN A 47 2.69 -1.81 18.58
C ASN A 47 2.46 -1.26 17.16
N THR A 48 2.68 -2.09 16.13
CA THR A 48 2.18 -1.77 14.79
C THR A 48 0.66 -1.60 14.83
N LEU A 49 0.07 -0.89 13.86
CA LEU A 49 -1.39 -0.73 13.80
C LEU A 49 -2.13 -2.07 13.76
N ARG A 50 -1.63 -3.03 12.98
CA ARG A 50 -2.21 -4.37 12.94
C ARG A 50 -2.09 -5.07 14.28
N GLY A 51 -0.88 -5.10 14.85
CA GLY A 51 -0.65 -5.73 16.15
C GLY A 51 -1.48 -5.10 17.27
N TRP A 52 -1.62 -3.78 17.27
CA TRP A 52 -2.49 -3.06 18.20
C TRP A 52 -3.97 -3.43 18.00
N LEU A 53 -4.47 -3.37 16.78
CA LEU A 53 -5.88 -3.67 16.47
C LEU A 53 -6.24 -5.11 16.84
N GLU A 54 -5.37 -6.06 16.58
CA GLU A 54 -5.60 -7.49 16.83
C GLU A 54 -5.44 -7.88 18.30
N ASN A 55 -4.47 -7.31 19.01
CA ASN A 55 -4.01 -7.82 20.31
C ASN A 55 -4.22 -6.85 21.49
N GLU A 56 -4.38 -5.55 21.24
CA GLU A 56 -4.41 -4.54 22.31
C GLU A 56 -5.75 -3.77 22.37
N THR A 57 -6.68 -3.97 21.40
CA THR A 57 -7.99 -3.34 21.44
C THR A 57 -9.06 -4.27 21.98
N THR A 58 -10.00 -3.69 22.75
CA THR A 58 -11.22 -4.39 23.17
C THR A 58 -12.21 -4.52 21.98
N PRO A 59 -13.20 -5.43 22.04
CA PRO A 59 -14.25 -5.51 21.03
C PRO A 59 -15.00 -4.18 20.82
N ASP A 60 -15.26 -3.43 21.89
CA ASP A 60 -15.94 -2.14 21.82
C ASP A 60 -15.06 -1.07 21.14
N GLN A 61 -13.78 -1.02 21.46
CA GLN A 61 -12.82 -0.14 20.77
C GLN A 61 -12.71 -0.48 19.29
N ARG A 62 -12.70 -1.76 18.94
CA ARG A 62 -12.69 -2.19 17.53
C ARG A 62 -13.98 -1.81 16.81
N LYS A 63 -15.12 -1.95 17.45
CA LYS A 63 -16.42 -1.49 16.93
C LYS A 63 -16.42 0.03 16.73
N GLN A 64 -15.89 0.79 17.69
CA GLN A 64 -15.75 2.24 17.60
C GLN A 64 -14.81 2.62 16.45
N ALA A 65 -13.66 1.95 16.29
CA ALA A 65 -12.75 2.17 15.18
C ALA A 65 -13.44 1.96 13.82
N LYS A 66 -14.16 0.85 13.66
CA LYS A 66 -14.92 0.55 12.44
C LYS A 66 -15.91 1.65 12.09
N ALA A 67 -16.66 2.11 13.07
CA ALA A 67 -17.65 3.16 12.86
C ALA A 67 -17.01 4.52 12.58
N TYR A 68 -16.03 4.93 13.39
CA TYR A 68 -15.40 6.24 13.31
C TYR A 68 -14.58 6.43 12.03
N PHE A 69 -13.77 5.44 11.68
CA PHE A 69 -12.91 5.48 10.49
C PHE A 69 -13.61 4.96 9.23
N ALA A 70 -14.88 4.55 9.32
CA ALA A 70 -15.61 3.92 8.22
C ALA A 70 -14.81 2.77 7.58
N LEU A 71 -14.27 1.86 8.43
CA LEU A 71 -13.41 0.77 7.96
C LEU A 71 -14.23 -0.25 7.18
N THR A 72 -13.74 -0.65 6.01
CA THR A 72 -14.36 -1.64 5.13
C THR A 72 -13.38 -2.77 4.82
N GLU A 73 -13.91 -3.95 4.50
CA GLU A 73 -13.08 -5.08 4.06
C GLU A 73 -12.40 -4.78 2.71
N GLN A 74 -13.05 -4.01 1.84
CA GLN A 74 -12.53 -3.66 0.52
C GLN A 74 -11.28 -2.78 0.61
N GLU A 75 -11.27 -1.79 1.50
CA GLU A 75 -10.11 -0.92 1.72
C GLU A 75 -9.04 -1.60 2.57
N GLY A 76 -9.45 -2.45 3.51
CA GLY A 76 -8.62 -3.01 4.56
C GLY A 76 -8.57 -2.12 5.81
N GLU A 77 -8.66 -2.75 6.99
CA GLU A 77 -8.76 -2.02 8.26
C GLU A 77 -7.53 -1.13 8.51
N ILE A 78 -6.33 -1.64 8.27
CA ILE A 78 -5.08 -0.87 8.47
C ILE A 78 -5.00 0.31 7.51
N THR A 79 -5.31 0.09 6.24
CA THR A 79 -5.36 1.16 5.23
C THR A 79 -6.35 2.26 5.62
N GLY A 80 -7.54 1.89 6.13
CA GLY A 80 -8.54 2.86 6.60
C GLY A 80 -8.07 3.67 7.82
N LEU A 81 -7.34 3.05 8.75
CA LEU A 81 -6.72 3.76 9.89
C LEU A 81 -5.64 4.74 9.41
N LEU A 82 -4.77 4.33 8.48
CA LEU A 82 -3.77 5.21 7.86
C LEU A 82 -4.42 6.37 7.12
N ARG A 83 -5.52 6.10 6.41
CA ARG A 83 -6.34 7.15 5.80
C ARG A 83 -6.82 8.18 6.83
N GLY A 84 -7.27 7.72 8.00
CA GLY A 84 -7.69 8.59 9.09
C GLY A 84 -6.58 9.53 9.57
N VAL A 85 -5.35 9.05 9.69
CA VAL A 85 -4.18 9.88 10.05
C VAL A 85 -3.87 10.90 8.95
N LEU A 86 -3.82 10.45 7.69
CA LEU A 86 -3.48 11.32 6.56
C LEU A 86 -4.56 12.37 6.25
N ALA A 87 -5.83 12.05 6.52
CA ALA A 87 -6.96 12.98 6.37
C ALA A 87 -7.08 13.99 7.51
N SER A 88 -6.32 13.83 8.59
CA SER A 88 -6.38 14.74 9.75
C SER A 88 -5.86 16.14 9.38
N PRO A 89 -6.23 17.18 10.16
CA PRO A 89 -5.72 18.54 9.95
C PRO A 89 -4.25 18.73 10.35
N ALA A 90 -3.58 17.71 10.89
CA ALA A 90 -2.19 17.78 11.30
C ALA A 90 -1.27 18.25 10.16
N GLU A 91 -0.39 19.20 10.44
CA GLU A 91 0.57 19.75 9.48
C GLU A 91 1.54 18.68 8.96
N LEU A 92 1.94 17.77 9.83
CA LEU A 92 2.81 16.64 9.47
C LEU A 92 2.19 15.31 9.92
N ALA A 93 2.29 14.30 9.06
CA ALA A 93 1.93 12.91 9.38
C ALA A 93 3.13 11.99 9.14
N ILE A 94 3.51 11.21 10.15
CA ILE A 94 4.61 10.26 10.09
C ILE A 94 4.06 8.85 10.28
N VAL A 95 4.26 8.00 9.29
CA VAL A 95 3.79 6.62 9.26
C VAL A 95 4.97 5.68 9.15
N THR A 96 4.99 4.63 9.97
CA THR A 96 6.07 3.64 9.93
C THR A 96 5.96 2.74 8.69
N MET A 97 7.10 2.23 8.21
CA MET A 97 7.07 1.23 7.12
C MET A 97 6.40 -0.07 7.54
N ALA A 98 6.46 -0.43 8.83
CA ALA A 98 5.75 -1.59 9.36
C ALA A 98 4.23 -1.46 9.17
N ASP A 99 3.67 -0.26 9.38
CA ASP A 99 2.25 0.01 9.19
C ASP A 99 1.87 0.06 7.70
N TRP A 100 2.69 0.68 6.84
CA TRP A 100 2.47 0.64 5.40
C TRP A 100 2.50 -0.78 4.81
N LEU A 101 3.33 -1.65 5.39
CA LEU A 101 3.43 -3.07 5.03
C LEU A 101 2.42 -3.95 5.78
N GLU A 102 1.58 -3.35 6.61
CA GLU A 102 0.56 -4.03 7.40
C GLU A 102 1.11 -5.20 8.22
N LYS A 103 2.31 -5.03 8.78
CA LYS A 103 2.95 -6.04 9.62
C LYS A 103 2.26 -6.14 10.99
N GLY A 104 2.25 -7.33 11.55
CA GLY A 104 1.79 -7.58 12.92
C GLY A 104 2.81 -7.23 13.99
N SER A 105 2.57 -7.71 15.21
CA SER A 105 3.41 -7.42 16.39
C SER A 105 4.87 -7.88 16.22
N GLU A 106 5.16 -8.77 15.31
CA GLU A 106 6.54 -9.20 14.99
C GLU A 106 7.43 -8.08 14.47
N ALA A 107 6.80 -7.01 13.96
CA ALA A 107 7.51 -5.82 13.47
C ALA A 107 7.52 -4.66 14.47
N ARG A 108 7.06 -4.86 15.70
CA ARG A 108 7.13 -3.86 16.76
C ARG A 108 8.57 -3.45 17.00
N MET A 109 8.83 -2.14 17.04
CA MET A 109 10.18 -1.61 17.14
C MET A 109 10.71 -1.68 18.57
N ASN A 110 9.89 -1.24 19.54
CA ASN A 110 10.26 -1.17 20.93
C ASN A 110 9.10 -1.58 21.84
N THR A 111 9.43 -2.35 22.89
CA THR A 111 8.50 -2.66 23.98
C THR A 111 9.06 -2.05 25.25
N PRO A 112 8.49 -0.96 25.76
CA PRO A 112 8.95 -0.31 26.99
C PRO A 112 9.02 -1.31 28.15
N GLY A 113 10.09 -1.21 28.95
CA GLY A 113 10.33 -2.12 30.08
C GLY A 113 10.92 -3.48 29.72
N ASN A 114 11.05 -3.81 28.44
CA ASN A 114 11.74 -5.02 28.00
C ASN A 114 13.24 -4.71 27.72
N PRO A 115 14.19 -5.35 28.41
CA PRO A 115 15.61 -5.07 28.22
C PRO A 115 16.21 -5.68 26.94
N ALA A 116 15.50 -6.57 26.26
CA ALA A 116 16.00 -7.30 25.10
C ALA A 116 15.01 -7.33 23.94
N GLY A 117 15.51 -7.58 22.73
CA GLY A 117 14.69 -7.80 21.54
C GLY A 117 14.17 -6.51 20.85
N ASN A 118 14.47 -5.35 21.39
CA ASN A 118 14.05 -4.06 20.82
C ASN A 118 14.98 -3.59 19.69
N TRP A 119 14.46 -2.78 18.75
CA TRP A 119 15.22 -2.12 17.67
C TRP A 119 15.86 -3.08 16.66
N GLN A 120 15.33 -4.31 16.56
CA GLN A 120 15.90 -5.36 15.70
C GLN A 120 15.20 -5.50 14.36
N TRP A 121 13.90 -5.19 14.28
CA TRP A 121 13.17 -5.33 13.04
C TRP A 121 13.75 -4.48 11.91
N ARG A 122 13.82 -5.06 10.73
CA ARG A 122 14.27 -4.39 9.49
C ARG A 122 13.32 -4.73 8.36
N VAL A 123 13.02 -3.73 7.54
CA VAL A 123 12.30 -3.95 6.28
C VAL A 123 13.21 -4.70 5.30
N ALA A 124 12.68 -5.73 4.66
CA ALA A 124 13.43 -6.44 3.62
C ALA A 124 13.32 -5.67 2.28
N ALA A 125 14.42 -5.64 1.51
CA ALA A 125 14.43 -4.94 0.23
C ALA A 125 13.34 -5.42 -0.74
N LYS A 126 12.97 -6.70 -0.71
CA LYS A 126 11.89 -7.28 -1.51
C LYS A 126 10.50 -6.71 -1.19
N ASP A 127 10.31 -6.16 0.01
CA ASP A 127 9.02 -5.58 0.45
C ASP A 127 8.87 -4.12 -0.04
N LEU A 128 9.97 -3.47 -0.41
CA LEU A 128 9.99 -2.12 -0.96
C LEU A 128 9.70 -2.15 -2.48
N THR A 129 8.46 -2.38 -2.82
CA THR A 129 8.03 -2.55 -4.21
C THR A 129 7.56 -1.23 -4.85
N PRO A 130 7.63 -1.10 -6.19
CA PRO A 130 7.01 0.03 -6.89
C PRO A 130 5.50 0.17 -6.63
N ALA A 131 4.81 -0.95 -6.39
CA ALA A 131 3.38 -0.94 -6.04
C ALA A 131 3.14 -0.30 -4.67
N LEU A 132 3.97 -0.62 -3.67
CA LEU A 132 3.91 0.01 -2.35
C LEU A 132 4.20 1.51 -2.45
N ALA A 133 5.25 1.90 -3.17
CA ALA A 133 5.61 3.31 -3.36
C ALA A 133 4.44 4.07 -3.99
N ARG A 134 3.77 3.50 -4.98
CA ARG A 134 2.59 4.08 -5.61
C ARG A 134 1.41 4.20 -4.65
N LYS A 135 1.09 3.15 -3.87
CA LYS A 135 0.06 3.17 -2.83
C LYS A 135 0.28 4.32 -1.85
N ILE A 136 1.51 4.45 -1.34
CA ILE A 136 1.89 5.52 -0.39
C ILE A 136 1.70 6.89 -1.04
N HIS A 137 2.22 7.06 -2.25
CA HIS A 137 2.13 8.32 -2.97
C HIS A 137 0.69 8.72 -3.25
N GLU A 138 -0.13 7.82 -3.83
CA GLU A 138 -1.53 8.08 -4.15
C GLU A 138 -2.35 8.45 -2.91
N MET A 139 -2.12 7.77 -1.79
CA MET A 139 -2.79 8.08 -0.55
C MET A 139 -2.34 9.43 0.03
N SER A 140 -1.05 9.75 -0.04
CA SER A 140 -0.51 11.04 0.40
C SER A 140 -1.01 12.19 -0.47
N ALA A 141 -1.00 12.03 -1.79
CA ALA A 141 -1.46 13.04 -2.74
C ALA A 141 -2.97 13.31 -2.61
N ARG A 142 -3.78 12.27 -2.32
CA ARG A 142 -5.23 12.42 -2.07
C ARG A 142 -5.55 13.42 -0.96
N TYR A 143 -4.68 13.55 0.03
CA TYR A 143 -4.83 14.47 1.15
C TYR A 143 -3.86 15.66 1.08
N PHE A 144 -3.38 15.98 -0.13
CA PHE A 144 -2.49 17.13 -0.41
C PHE A 144 -1.19 17.11 0.41
N ARG A 145 -0.69 15.90 0.72
CA ARG A 145 0.57 15.70 1.45
C ARG A 145 1.74 15.32 0.55
N ALA A 146 1.50 15.18 -0.74
CA ALA A 146 2.50 14.99 -1.79
C ALA A 146 1.97 15.55 -3.10
N GLU A 147 2.88 15.99 -3.98
CA GLU A 147 2.52 16.36 -5.33
C GLU A 147 1.92 15.17 -6.08
N PRO A 148 0.90 15.37 -6.93
CA PRO A 148 0.40 14.31 -7.80
C PRO A 148 1.52 13.72 -8.66
N LEU A 149 1.48 12.40 -8.91
CA LEU A 149 2.38 11.81 -9.90
C LEU A 149 2.09 12.42 -11.27
N PRO A 150 3.11 12.75 -12.06
CA PRO A 150 2.89 13.14 -13.45
C PRO A 150 2.11 12.03 -14.16
N GLU A 151 1.14 12.42 -15.00
CA GLU A 151 0.42 11.46 -15.82
C GLU A 151 1.42 10.61 -16.58
N ALA A 152 1.27 9.29 -16.50
CA ALA A 152 2.12 8.39 -17.25
C ALA A 152 1.98 8.72 -18.74
N GLU A 153 3.08 9.12 -19.39
CA GLU A 153 3.06 9.31 -20.83
C GLU A 153 2.43 8.05 -21.47
N PRO A 154 1.48 8.23 -22.42
CA PRO A 154 0.87 7.09 -23.08
C PRO A 154 1.99 6.22 -23.66
N LYS A 155 2.04 4.96 -23.24
CA LYS A 155 3.01 4.00 -23.77
C LYS A 155 2.90 4.07 -25.28
N LYS A 156 3.94 4.59 -25.95
CA LYS A 156 4.02 4.53 -27.42
C LYS A 156 3.86 3.06 -27.79
N GLU A 157 2.74 2.75 -28.42
CA GLU A 157 2.46 1.42 -28.94
C GLU A 157 3.64 1.04 -29.82
N LYS A 158 4.36 -0.01 -29.45
CA LYS A 158 5.45 -0.50 -30.29
C LYS A 158 4.83 -0.83 -31.64
N ALA A 159 5.27 -0.12 -32.68
CA ALA A 159 4.87 -0.41 -34.03
C ALA A 159 4.99 -1.93 -34.28
N PRO A 160 4.00 -2.57 -34.93
CA PRO A 160 4.05 -3.99 -35.17
C PRO A 160 5.32 -4.32 -35.95
N ALA A 161 6.03 -5.36 -35.50
CA ALA A 161 7.25 -5.81 -36.13
C ALA A 161 6.97 -6.12 -37.64
N PRO A 162 7.86 -5.75 -38.56
CA PRO A 162 7.66 -5.98 -39.98
C PRO A 162 7.50 -7.47 -40.25
N GLN A 163 6.39 -7.82 -40.86
CA GLN A 163 6.11 -9.21 -41.28
C GLN A 163 7.19 -9.68 -42.27
N PRO A 164 7.71 -10.93 -42.15
CA PRO A 164 8.70 -11.43 -43.07
C PRO A 164 8.05 -11.54 -44.45
N LYS A 165 8.68 -10.87 -45.46
CA LYS A 165 8.28 -10.97 -46.87
C LYS A 165 8.35 -12.43 -47.31
N ALA A 166 7.23 -12.98 -47.79
CA ALA A 166 7.18 -14.28 -48.41
C ALA A 166 8.17 -14.35 -49.59
N LYS A 167 9.08 -15.33 -49.55
CA LYS A 167 9.96 -15.64 -50.67
C LYS A 167 9.12 -16.18 -51.80
N ALA A 168 9.21 -15.55 -52.98
CA ALA A 168 8.68 -16.05 -54.22
C ALA A 168 9.31 -17.41 -54.53
N ALA A 169 8.48 -18.44 -54.74
CA ALA A 169 8.94 -19.73 -55.19
C ALA A 169 9.05 -19.69 -56.73
N ASP A 170 10.26 -19.95 -57.20
CA ASP A 170 10.59 -20.13 -58.61
C ASP A 170 9.80 -21.34 -59.20
N ALA A 171 9.03 -21.06 -60.23
CA ALA A 171 8.40 -22.07 -61.08
C ALA A 171 9.46 -22.67 -62.02
N LYS A 172 9.75 -23.95 -61.88
CA LYS A 172 10.40 -24.75 -62.94
C LYS A 172 9.36 -25.64 -63.56
N GLU A 173 9.09 -25.34 -64.82
CA GLU A 173 8.45 -26.25 -65.79
C GLU A 173 9.24 -27.54 -65.90
N GLU A 174 8.55 -28.69 -65.85
CA GLU A 174 9.05 -29.91 -66.52
C GLU A 174 7.90 -30.72 -67.11
N LYS A 175 8.17 -31.08 -68.34
CA LYS A 175 7.29 -31.65 -69.38
C LYS A 175 6.82 -33.06 -69.09
N THR A 176 5.54 -33.28 -69.47
CA THR A 176 4.92 -34.49 -70.08
C THR A 176 5.68 -35.78 -70.11
N THR A 177 5.07 -36.85 -69.66
CA THR A 177 4.69 -38.04 -70.47
C THR A 177 3.74 -38.97 -69.70
N ALA A 178 2.59 -39.26 -70.27
CA ALA A 178 1.78 -40.46 -70.02
C ALA A 178 2.30 -41.60 -70.89
N PRO A 179 1.89 -42.87 -70.79
CA PRO A 179 0.65 -43.43 -70.25
C PRO A 179 0.74 -44.83 -69.57
N ALA A 180 -0.40 -45.36 -69.22
CA ALA A 180 -0.88 -46.76 -69.31
C ALA A 180 -1.09 -47.58 -68.03
N LYS A 181 -2.39 -47.84 -67.84
CA LYS A 181 -3.12 -49.08 -67.57
C LYS A 181 -2.54 -50.17 -66.64
N LYS A 182 -3.31 -50.53 -65.68
CA LYS A 182 -4.06 -51.82 -65.44
C LYS A 182 -4.38 -51.93 -63.94
N ALA A 183 -5.61 -51.91 -63.57
CA ALA A 183 -6.52 -53.09 -63.48
C ALA A 183 -6.27 -53.96 -62.20
N ALA A 184 -7.23 -53.90 -61.35
CA ALA A 184 -7.97 -55.06 -60.83
C ALA A 184 -7.56 -55.66 -59.45
N LYS A 185 -8.65 -55.84 -58.74
CA LYS A 185 -9.03 -56.91 -57.78
C LYS A 185 -8.52 -56.78 -56.32
N SER A 186 -9.44 -56.59 -55.42
CA SER A 186 -10.40 -57.52 -54.80
C SER A 186 -9.97 -58.07 -53.46
N ALA A 187 -10.86 -57.82 -52.53
CA ALA A 187 -11.26 -58.68 -51.41
C ALA A 187 -10.27 -59.03 -50.29
N LYS A 188 -10.50 -58.69 -49.13
CA LYS A 188 -11.44 -59.25 -48.14
C LYS A 188 -11.64 -58.23 -46.99
#